data_74b135a6bf84a7268b9058a7a1e95fd9
#
_entry.id   74b135a6bf84a7268b9058a7a1e95fd9
#
_cell.length_a   1.000
_cell.length_b   1.000
_cell.length_c   1.000
_cell.angle_alpha   90.00
_cell.angle_beta   90.00
_cell.angle_gamma   90.00
#
_symmetry.space_group_name_H-M   'P 1'
#
loop_
_entity.id
_entity.type
_entity.pdbx_description
1 polymer ?
#
loop_
_entity_poly.entity_id
_entity_poly.type
_entity_poly.pdbx_seq_one_letter_code
_entity_poly.pdbx_strand_id
1 'polypeptide(L)'
;SFWMPGIAITQQEQTIVTFQTSSPTSYLSTWYTSKGLTDPAYQAPTALTTGTCATPDQPPFVFEARTGDYVGAMSAPDLKSVWIAGERLIPFPPEFGVNLCIWDTWVGRVGP
;
A
#
# COMPACT_ATOMS: atom_id res chain seq x y z
N SER A 1 4.07 -12.00 1.94
CA SER A 1 4.85 -11.20 2.90
C SER A 1 4.17 -9.86 3.15
N PHE A 2 4.30 -9.36 4.39
CA PHE A 2 3.80 -8.06 4.83
C PHE A 2 4.97 -7.23 5.30
N TRP A 3 5.03 -5.96 4.90
CA TRP A 3 6.09 -5.05 5.35
C TRP A 3 5.67 -3.59 5.29
N MET A 4 6.54 -2.71 5.77
CA MET A 4 6.39 -1.25 5.78
C MET A 4 5.05 -0.80 6.37
N PRO A 5 4.78 -1.10 7.66
CA PRO A 5 3.53 -0.69 8.29
C PRO A 5 3.50 0.81 8.60
N GLY A 6 2.31 1.39 8.43
CA GLY A 6 1.95 2.70 8.97
C GLY A 6 0.74 2.55 9.87
N ILE A 7 0.65 3.36 10.92
CA ILE A 7 -0.46 3.32 11.86
C ILE A 7 -0.95 4.72 12.20
N ALA A 8 -2.26 4.90 12.29
CA ALA A 8 -2.88 6.11 12.81
C ALA A 8 -4.14 5.77 13.60
N ILE A 9 -4.51 6.65 14.50
CA ILE A 9 -5.67 6.48 15.38
C ILE A 9 -6.56 7.71 15.24
N THR A 10 -7.86 7.49 15.07
CA THR A 10 -8.86 8.55 15.03
C THR A 10 -9.26 9.02 16.43
N GLN A 11 -9.98 10.12 16.50
CA GLN A 11 -10.54 10.62 17.76
C GLN A 11 -11.52 9.62 18.42
N GLN A 12 -12.18 8.79 17.63
CA GLN A 12 -13.06 7.72 18.14
C GLN A 12 -12.27 6.45 18.52
N GLU A 13 -10.95 6.55 18.62
CA GLU A 13 -10.06 5.44 18.96
C GLU A 13 -10.12 4.26 17.97
N GLN A 14 -10.51 4.55 16.73
CA GLN A 14 -10.36 3.60 15.63
C GLN A 14 -8.89 3.57 15.18
N THR A 15 -8.28 2.41 15.25
CA THR A 15 -6.93 2.17 14.76
C THR A 15 -6.98 1.75 13.30
N ILE A 16 -6.17 2.40 12.48
CA ILE A 16 -6.01 2.05 11.06
C ILE A 16 -4.55 1.71 10.83
N VAL A 17 -4.30 0.53 10.27
CA VAL A 17 -2.97 0.05 9.92
C VAL A 17 -2.91 -0.13 8.41
N THR A 18 -1.96 0.52 7.78
CA THR A 18 -1.62 0.29 6.38
C THR A 18 -0.34 -0.53 6.26
N PHE A 19 -0.22 -1.30 5.22
CA PHE A 19 0.93 -2.17 4.97
C PHE A 19 1.03 -2.53 3.49
N GLN A 20 2.23 -2.95 3.10
CA GLN A 20 2.45 -3.49 1.76
C GLN A 20 2.46 -5.01 1.79
N THR A 21 2.01 -5.60 0.70
CA THR A 21 2.04 -7.05 0.50
C THR A 21 2.56 -7.40 -0.88
N SER A 22 3.22 -8.54 -0.97
CA SER A 22 3.43 -9.25 -2.24
C SER A 22 3.53 -10.74 -1.97
N SER A 23 3.29 -11.54 -2.99
CA SER A 23 3.43 -13.00 -2.94
C SER A 23 3.72 -13.53 -4.34
N PRO A 24 4.06 -14.82 -4.48
CA PRO A 24 4.20 -15.43 -5.81
C PRO A 24 2.95 -15.31 -6.69
N THR A 25 1.78 -15.04 -6.09
CA THR A 25 0.50 -14.95 -6.80
C THR A 25 -0.12 -13.56 -6.78
N SER A 26 0.55 -12.58 -6.15
CA SER A 26 0.04 -11.21 -6.10
C SER A 26 1.17 -10.18 -6.21
N TYR A 27 0.92 -9.17 -7.03
CA TYR A 27 1.85 -8.07 -7.22
C TYR A 27 1.94 -7.18 -5.98
N LEU A 28 3.02 -6.42 -5.88
CA LEU A 28 3.20 -5.45 -4.80
C LEU A 28 2.01 -4.49 -4.75
N SER A 29 1.37 -4.44 -3.60
CA SER A 29 0.13 -3.71 -3.37
C SER A 29 0.11 -3.11 -1.97
N THR A 30 -0.63 -2.04 -1.79
CA THR A 30 -0.86 -1.42 -0.48
C THR A 30 -2.27 -1.73 0.00
N TRP A 31 -2.35 -2.18 1.23
CA TRP A 31 -3.58 -2.59 1.91
C TRP A 31 -3.73 -1.84 3.24
N TYR A 32 -4.91 -1.86 3.77
CA TYR A 32 -5.16 -1.38 5.13
C TYR A 32 -6.18 -2.28 5.84
N THR A 33 -6.13 -2.22 7.14
CA THR A 33 -7.12 -2.82 8.04
C THR A 33 -7.44 -1.85 9.16
N SER A 34 -8.55 -2.04 9.81
CA SER A 34 -8.98 -1.19 10.92
C SER A 34 -9.55 -1.97 12.06
N LYS A 35 -9.52 -1.36 13.24
CA LYS A 35 -10.13 -1.90 14.46
C LYS A 35 -10.68 -0.74 15.28
N GLY A 36 -11.98 -0.79 15.60
CA GLY A 36 -12.61 0.12 16.55
C GLY A 36 -12.31 -0.28 17.99
N LEU A 37 -12.59 0.62 18.92
CA LEU A 37 -12.32 0.41 20.36
C LEU A 37 -12.97 -0.86 20.91
N THR A 38 -14.20 -1.15 20.50
CA THR A 38 -14.98 -2.28 20.98
C THR A 38 -14.93 -3.51 20.07
N ASP A 39 -14.22 -3.43 18.95
CA ASP A 39 -14.11 -4.56 18.04
C ASP A 39 -13.19 -5.64 18.65
N PRO A 40 -13.56 -6.92 18.56
CA PRO A 40 -12.73 -8.02 19.11
C PRO A 40 -11.46 -8.25 18.30
N ALA A 41 -11.44 -7.86 17.03
CA ALA A 41 -10.32 -8.09 16.11
C ALA A 41 -10.28 -7.01 15.03
N TYR A 42 -9.17 -6.97 14.30
CA TYR A 42 -9.08 -6.16 13.09
C TYR A 42 -10.03 -6.67 12.01
N GLN A 43 -10.57 -5.75 11.24
CA GLN A 43 -11.39 -6.06 10.07
C GLN A 43 -10.55 -6.78 9.01
N ALA A 44 -11.22 -7.48 8.09
CA ALA A 44 -10.55 -8.05 6.94
C ALA A 44 -9.83 -6.96 6.15
N PRO A 45 -8.58 -7.19 5.72
CA PRO A 45 -7.83 -6.19 4.97
C PRO A 45 -8.52 -5.78 3.67
N THR A 46 -8.43 -4.51 3.35
CA THR A 46 -8.94 -3.92 2.11
C THR A 46 -7.78 -3.35 1.30
N ALA A 47 -7.78 -3.57 0.00
CA ALA A 47 -6.78 -2.99 -0.88
C ALA A 47 -7.01 -1.49 -1.03
N LEU A 48 -5.99 -0.69 -0.77
CA LEU A 48 -5.96 0.70 -1.16
C LEU A 48 -5.64 0.81 -2.65
N THR A 49 -4.64 0.08 -3.07
CA THR A 49 -4.25 -0.02 -4.48
C THR A 49 -3.57 -1.35 -4.73
N THR A 50 -3.78 -1.92 -5.89
CA THR A 50 -3.17 -3.19 -6.31
C THR A 50 -2.16 -2.95 -7.42
N GLY A 51 -1.01 -3.63 -7.31
CA GLY A 51 -0.03 -3.66 -8.38
C GLY A 51 -0.51 -4.48 -9.57
N THR A 52 0.02 -4.18 -10.73
CA THR A 52 -0.31 -4.86 -11.99
C THR A 52 0.94 -5.38 -12.71
N CYS A 53 2.09 -5.30 -12.07
CA CYS A 53 3.38 -5.64 -12.66
C CYS A 53 4.29 -6.28 -11.61
N ALA A 54 5.06 -7.27 -12.01
CA ALA A 54 6.17 -7.83 -11.23
C ALA A 54 7.49 -7.46 -11.90
N THR A 55 8.49 -7.14 -11.07
CA THR A 55 9.84 -6.99 -11.60
C THR A 55 10.34 -8.34 -12.09
N PRO A 56 10.79 -8.44 -13.32
CA PRO A 56 11.39 -9.68 -13.78
C PRO A 56 12.72 -9.91 -13.05
N ASP A 57 12.83 -11.04 -12.38
CA ASP A 57 14.09 -11.55 -11.79
C ASP A 57 15.09 -12.02 -12.85
N GLN A 58 15.08 -11.41 -14.03
CA GLN A 58 15.85 -11.91 -15.17
C GLN A 58 17.07 -11.01 -15.42
N PRO A 59 18.29 -11.58 -15.38
CA PRO A 59 19.45 -10.92 -15.96
C PRO A 59 19.22 -10.64 -17.46
N PRO A 60 19.77 -9.57 -18.08
CA PRO A 60 20.88 -8.76 -17.60
C PRO A 60 20.49 -7.45 -16.89
N PHE A 61 19.24 -7.19 -16.66
CA PHE A 61 18.77 -5.93 -16.08
C PHE A 61 18.34 -6.14 -14.63
N VAL A 62 19.30 -6.04 -13.69
CA VAL A 62 18.99 -5.92 -12.27
C VAL A 62 18.59 -4.48 -11.99
N PHE A 63 17.45 -4.05 -12.50
CA PHE A 63 16.77 -2.93 -11.90
C PHE A 63 15.92 -3.49 -10.76
N GLU A 64 16.50 -3.50 -9.57
CA GLU A 64 15.70 -3.61 -8.36
C GLU A 64 14.68 -2.48 -8.42
N ALA A 65 13.40 -2.82 -8.60
CA ALA A 65 12.35 -1.84 -8.39
C ALA A 65 12.40 -1.48 -6.91
N ARG A 66 13.05 -0.38 -6.61
CA ARG A 66 13.05 0.17 -5.26
C ARG A 66 11.62 0.58 -4.93
N THR A 67 11.09 -0.04 -3.91
CA THR A 67 9.72 0.22 -3.43
C THR A 67 9.68 0.06 -1.93
N GLY A 68 8.65 0.63 -1.30
CA GLY A 68 8.45 0.49 0.13
C GLY A 68 9.01 1.63 0.97
N ASP A 69 9.63 2.63 0.37
CA ASP A 69 10.19 3.77 1.08
C ASP A 69 9.11 4.78 1.54
N TYR A 70 7.90 4.68 0.99
CA TYR A 70 6.83 5.67 1.16
C TYR A 70 5.50 5.02 1.50
N VAL A 71 5.40 4.53 2.72
CA VAL A 71 4.13 4.06 3.30
C VAL A 71 3.86 4.85 4.56
N GLY A 72 2.67 5.38 4.70
CA GLY A 72 2.32 6.16 5.86
C GLY A 72 0.84 6.21 6.13
N ALA A 73 0.52 6.51 7.37
CA ALA A 73 -0.83 6.80 7.82
C ALA A 73 -0.82 8.03 8.72
N MET A 74 -1.77 8.92 8.53
CA MET A 74 -1.87 10.15 9.30
C MET A 74 -3.34 10.52 9.52
N SER A 75 -3.67 10.90 10.75
CA SER A 75 -5.01 11.40 11.07
C SER A 75 -5.31 12.66 10.27
N ALA A 76 -6.51 12.71 9.68
CA ALA A 76 -6.98 13.89 8.99
C ALA A 76 -7.31 15.02 9.99
N PRO A 77 -7.37 16.29 9.54
CA PRO A 77 -7.71 17.41 10.42
C PRO A 77 -9.07 17.29 11.10
N ASP A 78 -10.00 16.54 10.52
CA ASP A 78 -11.32 16.27 11.12
C ASP A 78 -11.25 15.28 12.31
N LEU A 79 -10.10 14.64 12.53
CA LEU A 79 -9.84 13.63 13.56
C LEU A 79 -10.74 12.38 13.49
N LYS A 80 -11.53 12.25 12.43
CA LYS A 80 -12.47 11.13 12.21
C LYS A 80 -12.02 10.18 11.13
N SER A 81 -11.12 10.62 10.28
CA SER A 81 -10.58 9.84 9.17
C SER A 81 -9.06 9.84 9.18
N VAL A 82 -8.49 8.96 8.38
CA VAL A 82 -7.06 8.77 8.24
C VAL A 82 -6.69 8.84 6.77
N TRP A 83 -5.70 9.64 6.44
CA TRP A 83 -5.04 9.59 5.16
C TRP A 83 -3.99 8.49 5.19
N ILE A 84 -4.00 7.63 4.18
CA ILE A 84 -2.99 6.60 3.99
C ILE A 84 -2.35 6.78 2.61
N ALA A 85 -1.05 6.55 2.58
CA ALA A 85 -0.27 6.59 1.34
C ALA A 85 0.51 5.29 1.21
N GLY A 86 0.67 4.83 -0.01
CA GLY A 86 1.43 3.63 -0.30
C GLY A 86 1.79 3.54 -1.77
N GLU A 87 2.55 2.52 -2.09
CA GLU A 87 3.07 2.28 -3.42
C GLU A 87 2.50 1.00 -4.02
N ARG A 88 2.49 0.96 -5.33
CA ARG A 88 2.24 -0.23 -6.14
C ARG A 88 3.22 -0.27 -7.30
N LEU A 89 3.39 -1.42 -7.91
CA LEU A 89 4.14 -1.56 -9.15
C LEU A 89 3.18 -1.59 -10.34
N ILE A 90 3.50 -0.77 -11.34
CA ILE A 90 2.76 -0.70 -12.60
C ILE A 90 3.72 -0.86 -13.78
N PRO A 91 3.25 -1.31 -14.96
CA PRO A 91 4.09 -1.36 -16.14
C PRO A 91 4.57 0.02 -16.56
N PHE A 92 5.82 0.10 -16.99
CA PHE A 92 6.33 1.30 -17.64
C PHE A 92 5.54 1.55 -18.95
N PRO A 93 5.26 2.81 -19.34
CA PRO A 93 4.47 3.08 -20.53
C PRO A 93 5.02 2.37 -21.78
N PRO A 94 4.17 1.66 -22.56
CA PRO A 94 4.63 0.83 -23.67
C PRO A 94 5.24 1.64 -24.84
N GLU A 95 5.00 2.94 -24.91
CA GLU A 95 5.56 3.83 -25.92
C GLU A 95 7.10 3.88 -25.88
N PHE A 96 7.70 3.57 -24.74
CA PHE A 96 9.15 3.57 -24.57
C PHE A 96 9.82 2.25 -24.97
N GLY A 97 9.03 1.23 -25.36
CA GLY A 97 9.55 -0.05 -25.81
C GLY A 97 10.32 -0.85 -24.75
N VAL A 98 10.14 -0.54 -23.48
CA VAL A 98 10.85 -1.15 -22.35
C VAL A 98 9.87 -1.96 -21.52
N ASN A 99 10.24 -3.22 -21.24
CA ASN A 99 9.45 -4.13 -20.37
C ASN A 99 9.92 -4.02 -18.92
N LEU A 100 9.60 -2.92 -18.27
CA LEU A 100 9.96 -2.63 -16.89
C LEU A 100 8.73 -2.33 -16.05
N CYS A 101 8.85 -2.55 -14.75
CA CYS A 101 7.90 -2.06 -13.76
C CYS A 101 8.44 -0.82 -13.08
N ILE A 102 7.57 0.14 -12.84
CA ILE A 102 7.88 1.33 -12.04
C ILE A 102 6.94 1.38 -10.84
N TRP A 103 7.34 2.10 -9.81
CA TRP A 103 6.47 2.36 -8.69
C TRP A 103 5.61 3.59 -8.94
N ASP A 104 4.43 3.57 -8.37
CA ASP A 104 3.43 4.63 -8.41
C ASP A 104 2.89 4.82 -6.99
N THR A 105 2.68 6.07 -6.59
CA THR A 105 2.16 6.40 -5.28
C THR A 105 0.65 6.54 -5.33
N TRP A 106 0.00 5.98 -4.34
CA TRP A 106 -1.44 6.07 -4.17
C TRP A 106 -1.78 6.65 -2.80
N VAL A 107 -2.72 7.58 -2.76
CA VAL A 107 -3.20 8.20 -1.52
C VAL A 107 -4.70 7.97 -1.41
N GLY A 108 -5.13 7.55 -0.25
CA GLY A 108 -6.55 7.31 0.04
C GLY A 108 -6.93 7.83 1.41
N ARG A 109 -8.22 8.08 1.59
CA ARG A 109 -8.81 8.50 2.86
C ARG A 109 -9.74 7.41 3.35
N VAL A 110 -9.54 6.99 4.59
CA VAL A 110 -10.33 5.95 5.26
C VAL A 110 -11.03 6.56 6.47
N GLY A 111 -12.31 6.23 6.63
CA GLY A 111 -13.07 6.67 7.78
C GLY A 111 -14.50 7.03 7.41
N PRO A 112 -15.30 7.48 8.40
CA PRO A 112 -16.67 7.84 8.15
C PRO A 112 -16.82 9.03 7.21
#